data_a6ad69a96b3ebf1fce6f4815951826ae
#
_entry.id   a6ad69a96b3ebf1fce6f4815951826ae
#
_cell.length_a   1.000
_cell.length_b   1.000
_cell.length_c   1.000
_cell.angle_alpha   90.00
_cell.angle_beta   90.00
_cell.angle_gamma   90.00
#
_symmetry.space_group_name_H-M   'P 1'
#
loop_
_entity.id
_entity.type
_entity.pdbx_description
1 polymer ?
#
loop_
_entity_poly.entity_id
_entity_poly.type
_entity_poly.pdbx_seq_one_letter_code
_entity_poly.pdbx_strand_id
1 'polypeptide(L)'
;MKGDILEGRANTKLNQQANFRMLMQYGLYGPKSPATNVLSADEIQNLKSEELLAHLRDLSKTEHTVLYYGPKTQEEVVAEVNRYHQVPEKLIAADKASLFKIRETGESKVLLAPYAAAQVYMAAISNRGEKFDPNIYPVATLYNEYFGGGMNSIVFQELREARGLG
;
A
#
# COMPACT_ATOMS: atom_id res chain seq x y z
N MET A 1 20.24 13.01 -1.03
CA MET A 1 19.18 12.16 -1.63
C MET A 1 19.35 10.66 -1.35
N LYS A 2 20.43 9.92 -1.78
CA LYS A 2 20.59 8.49 -1.41
C LYS A 2 20.73 8.30 0.10
N GLY A 3 21.55 9.12 0.75
CA GLY A 3 21.71 9.13 2.21
C GLY A 3 20.40 9.33 2.94
N ASP A 4 19.61 10.31 2.51
CA ASP A 4 18.32 10.65 3.14
C ASP A 4 17.31 9.50 3.04
N ILE A 5 17.32 8.74 1.94
CA ILE A 5 16.48 7.53 1.78
C ILE A 5 16.90 6.45 2.78
N LEU A 6 18.21 6.20 2.93
CA LEU A 6 18.71 5.18 3.84
C LEU A 6 18.51 5.58 5.31
N GLU A 7 18.74 6.85 5.63
CA GLU A 7 18.47 7.40 6.95
C GLU A 7 16.97 7.36 7.29
N GLY A 8 16.11 7.74 6.34
CA GLY A 8 14.66 7.64 6.49
C GLY A 8 14.21 6.20 6.76
N ARG A 9 14.81 5.20 6.10
CA ARG A 9 14.54 3.78 6.37
C ARG A 9 14.99 3.35 7.78
N ALA A 10 16.15 3.84 8.23
CA ALA A 10 16.64 3.57 9.57
C ALA A 10 15.71 4.18 10.63
N ASN A 11 15.28 5.44 10.41
CA ASN A 11 14.36 6.14 11.30
C ASN A 11 12.97 5.49 11.33
N THR A 12 12.50 4.94 10.20
CA THR A 12 11.22 4.23 10.14
C THR A 12 11.19 3.02 11.10
N LYS A 13 12.33 2.33 11.30
CA LYS A 13 12.43 1.21 12.25
C LYS A 13 12.26 1.64 13.72
N LEU A 14 12.46 2.92 14.03
CA LEU A 14 12.24 3.49 15.34
C LEU A 14 10.79 3.92 15.61
N ASN A 15 9.91 3.75 14.62
CA ASN A 15 8.51 4.12 14.73
C ASN A 15 7.65 2.87 14.93
N GLN A 16 6.92 2.80 16.06
CA GLN A 16 6.10 1.65 16.43
C GLN A 16 5.00 1.36 15.38
N GLN A 17 4.29 2.40 14.93
CA GLN A 17 3.21 2.23 13.95
C GLN A 17 3.74 1.74 12.60
N ALA A 18 4.92 2.21 12.19
CA ALA A 18 5.55 1.74 10.96
C ALA A 18 5.96 0.27 11.07
N ASN A 19 6.53 -0.15 12.20
CA ASN A 19 6.85 -1.56 12.46
C ASN A 19 5.60 -2.44 12.47
N PHE A 20 4.52 -1.99 13.10
CA PHE A 20 3.25 -2.70 13.09
C PHE A 20 2.69 -2.83 11.66
N ARG A 21 2.76 -1.77 10.85
CA ARG A 21 2.36 -1.82 9.44
C ARG A 21 3.18 -2.83 8.64
N MET A 22 4.48 -2.92 8.89
CA MET A 22 5.35 -3.93 8.26
C MET A 22 4.98 -5.35 8.69
N LEU A 23 4.65 -5.56 9.98
CA LEU A 23 4.17 -6.83 10.49
C LEU A 23 2.84 -7.24 9.83
N MET A 24 1.91 -6.31 9.67
CA MET A 24 0.66 -6.54 8.94
C MET A 24 0.91 -6.92 7.48
N GLN A 25 1.81 -6.23 6.80
CA GLN A 25 2.19 -6.55 5.41
C GLN A 25 2.77 -7.98 5.32
N TYR A 26 3.60 -8.36 6.27
CA TYR A 26 4.11 -9.73 6.33
C TYR A 26 2.99 -10.75 6.61
N GLY A 27 2.07 -10.45 7.50
CA GLY A 27 0.91 -11.30 7.78
C GLY A 27 0.03 -11.52 6.55
N LEU A 28 -0.24 -10.44 5.80
CA LEU A 28 -1.10 -10.47 4.61
C LEU A 28 -0.44 -11.16 3.42
N TYR A 29 0.82 -10.84 3.14
CA TYR A 29 1.48 -11.24 1.89
C TYR A 29 2.63 -12.23 2.08
N GLY A 30 3.13 -12.39 3.30
CA GLY A 30 4.34 -13.15 3.58
C GLY A 30 5.62 -12.37 3.28
N PRO A 31 6.75 -13.08 3.07
CA PRO A 31 8.06 -12.44 2.89
C PRO A 31 8.15 -11.59 1.62
N LYS A 32 7.37 -11.90 0.59
CA LYS A 32 7.30 -11.12 -0.66
C LYS A 32 6.04 -10.25 -0.64
N SER A 33 6.17 -9.03 -0.20
CA SER A 33 5.07 -8.06 -0.03
C SER A 33 5.38 -6.74 -0.73
N PRO A 34 4.40 -5.85 -0.93
CA PRO A 34 4.66 -4.48 -1.41
C PRO A 34 5.72 -3.75 -0.57
N ALA A 35 5.75 -4.00 0.73
CA ALA A 35 6.70 -3.36 1.64
C ALA A 35 8.15 -3.89 1.50
N THR A 36 8.33 -5.12 1.04
CA THR A 36 9.65 -5.73 0.79
C THR A 36 10.11 -5.60 -0.65
N ASN A 37 9.22 -5.18 -1.57
CA ASN A 37 9.55 -4.96 -2.98
C ASN A 37 10.19 -3.58 -3.18
N VAL A 38 11.31 -3.37 -2.54
CA VAL A 38 12.07 -2.12 -2.57
C VAL A 38 13.55 -2.43 -2.78
N LEU A 39 14.27 -1.50 -3.40
CA LEU A 39 15.71 -1.66 -3.59
C LEU A 39 16.43 -1.84 -2.25
N SER A 40 17.41 -2.71 -2.21
CA SER A 40 18.32 -2.88 -1.06
C SER A 40 19.16 -1.61 -0.83
N ALA A 41 19.85 -1.54 0.30
CA ALA A 41 20.75 -0.43 0.58
C ALA A 41 21.90 -0.35 -0.44
N ASP A 42 22.45 -1.50 -0.81
CA ASP A 42 23.55 -1.58 -1.77
C ASP A 42 23.11 -1.17 -3.18
N GLU A 43 21.91 -1.62 -3.61
CA GLU A 43 21.34 -1.18 -4.88
C GLU A 43 21.11 0.33 -4.90
N ILE A 44 20.59 0.94 -3.83
CA ILE A 44 20.42 2.39 -3.73
C ILE A 44 21.77 3.11 -3.81
N GLN A 45 22.79 2.61 -3.11
CA GLN A 45 24.12 3.23 -3.16
C GLN A 45 24.76 3.17 -4.54
N ASN A 46 24.55 2.06 -5.26
CA ASN A 46 25.11 1.83 -6.58
C ASN A 46 24.31 2.45 -7.74
N LEU A 47 23.08 2.93 -7.52
CA LEU A 47 22.28 3.61 -8.53
C LEU A 47 23.03 4.80 -9.14
N LYS A 48 22.96 4.92 -10.48
CA LYS A 48 23.50 6.06 -11.21
C LYS A 48 22.38 6.95 -11.73
N SER A 49 22.65 8.24 -11.81
CA SER A 49 21.68 9.22 -12.34
C SER A 49 21.30 8.93 -13.78
N GLU A 50 22.25 8.44 -14.58
CA GLU A 50 22.06 8.09 -15.98
C GLU A 50 21.06 6.94 -16.15
N GLU A 51 21.11 5.94 -15.27
CA GLU A 51 20.17 4.80 -15.25
C GLU A 51 18.76 5.28 -14.95
N LEU A 52 18.58 6.16 -13.94
CA LEU A 52 17.29 6.74 -13.61
C LEU A 52 16.73 7.59 -14.75
N LEU A 53 17.59 8.40 -15.39
CA LEU A 53 17.19 9.19 -16.56
C LEU A 53 16.80 8.32 -17.74
N ALA A 54 17.48 7.20 -17.96
CA ALA A 54 17.12 6.24 -18.99
C ALA A 54 15.74 5.65 -18.73
N HIS A 55 15.45 5.21 -17.50
CA HIS A 55 14.11 4.73 -17.11
C HIS A 55 13.02 5.78 -17.32
N LEU A 56 13.28 7.04 -16.93
CA LEU A 56 12.31 8.13 -17.15
C LEU A 56 12.03 8.37 -18.64
N ARG A 57 13.05 8.29 -19.48
CA ARG A 57 12.88 8.42 -20.95
C ARG A 57 12.12 7.24 -21.55
N ASP A 58 12.30 6.05 -21.00
CA ASP A 58 11.63 4.85 -21.47
C ASP A 58 10.14 4.83 -21.10
N LEU A 59 9.73 5.52 -20.01
CA LEU A 59 8.31 5.68 -19.67
C LEU A 59 7.50 6.35 -20.80
N SER A 60 8.07 7.32 -21.49
CA SER A 60 7.39 7.98 -22.63
C SER A 60 7.17 7.07 -23.85
N LYS A 61 7.89 5.96 -23.92
CA LYS A 61 7.76 4.95 -24.99
C LYS A 61 6.75 3.86 -24.69
N THR A 62 6.24 3.82 -23.44
CA THR A 62 5.34 2.78 -22.96
C THR A 62 3.88 3.24 -23.08
N GLU A 63 2.95 2.32 -23.31
CA GLU A 63 1.52 2.60 -23.25
C GLU A 63 1.15 3.20 -21.90
N HIS A 64 0.49 4.35 -21.93
CA HIS A 64 0.10 5.07 -20.72
C HIS A 64 -1.21 5.81 -20.93
N THR A 65 -1.87 6.22 -19.86
CA THR A 65 -3.13 6.95 -19.87
C THR A 65 -2.93 8.31 -19.21
N VAL A 66 -3.34 9.36 -19.90
CA VAL A 66 -3.38 10.71 -19.35
C VAL A 66 -4.74 10.95 -18.72
N LEU A 67 -4.80 11.23 -17.44
CA LEU A 67 -6.01 11.58 -16.71
C LEU A 67 -5.98 13.08 -16.40
N TYR A 68 -7.04 13.78 -16.75
CA TYR A 68 -7.20 15.19 -16.44
C TYR A 68 -8.48 15.44 -15.64
N TYR A 69 -8.36 16.23 -14.60
CA TYR A 69 -9.48 16.78 -13.85
C TYR A 69 -9.25 18.29 -13.68
N GLY A 70 -10.11 19.13 -14.24
CA GLY A 70 -9.95 20.58 -14.20
C GLY A 70 -10.99 21.31 -15.07
N PRO A 71 -10.86 22.64 -15.22
CA PRO A 71 -11.85 23.48 -15.92
C PRO A 71 -11.79 23.42 -17.44
N LYS A 72 -10.74 22.85 -18.05
CA LYS A 72 -10.57 22.78 -19.50
C LYS A 72 -11.47 21.73 -20.12
N THR A 73 -11.91 21.97 -21.34
CA THR A 73 -12.65 20.99 -22.12
C THR A 73 -11.75 19.84 -22.58
N GLN A 74 -12.34 18.74 -23.00
CA GLN A 74 -11.59 17.60 -23.54
C GLN A 74 -10.73 18.00 -24.75
N GLU A 75 -11.30 18.82 -25.65
CA GLU A 75 -10.63 19.28 -26.88
C GLU A 75 -9.40 20.13 -26.55
N GLU A 76 -9.51 21.03 -25.58
CA GLU A 76 -8.40 21.87 -25.11
C GLU A 76 -7.28 21.00 -24.52
N VAL A 77 -7.63 20.02 -23.67
CA VAL A 77 -6.65 19.12 -23.08
C VAL A 77 -5.96 18.25 -24.13
N VAL A 78 -6.71 17.68 -25.06
CA VAL A 78 -6.16 16.87 -26.16
C VAL A 78 -5.20 17.71 -27.02
N ALA A 79 -5.56 18.96 -27.34
CA ALA A 79 -4.70 19.87 -28.12
C ALA A 79 -3.38 20.17 -27.37
N GLU A 80 -3.44 20.41 -26.08
CA GLU A 80 -2.24 20.64 -25.25
C GLU A 80 -1.38 19.39 -25.11
N VAL A 81 -2.01 18.24 -24.83
CA VAL A 81 -1.29 16.96 -24.75
C VAL A 81 -0.57 16.67 -26.08
N ASN A 82 -1.25 16.77 -27.20
CA ASN A 82 -0.66 16.55 -28.51
C ASN A 82 0.48 17.54 -28.83
N ARG A 83 0.42 18.75 -28.30
CA ARG A 83 1.47 19.77 -28.49
C ARG A 83 2.73 19.52 -27.69
N TYR A 84 2.59 19.06 -26.44
CA TYR A 84 3.71 18.99 -25.49
C TYR A 84 4.14 17.58 -25.16
N HIS A 85 3.27 16.61 -25.31
CA HIS A 85 3.54 15.20 -24.98
C HIS A 85 3.90 14.43 -26.25
N GLN A 86 5.17 14.52 -26.62
CA GLN A 86 5.67 13.82 -27.79
C GLN A 86 6.02 12.37 -27.43
N VAL A 87 5.35 11.44 -28.10
CA VAL A 87 5.55 10.00 -27.94
C VAL A 87 5.85 9.36 -29.30
N PRO A 88 6.51 8.19 -29.33
CA PRO A 88 6.70 7.44 -30.58
C PRO A 88 5.37 7.04 -31.21
N GLU A 89 5.34 6.88 -32.53
CA GLU A 89 4.13 6.40 -33.25
C GLU A 89 3.64 5.05 -32.71
N LYS A 90 4.57 4.19 -32.30
CA LYS A 90 4.25 2.88 -31.71
C LYS A 90 4.76 2.82 -30.28
N LEU A 91 3.83 2.73 -29.36
CA LEU A 91 4.13 2.53 -27.95
C LEU A 91 4.37 1.04 -27.66
N ILE A 92 5.20 0.78 -26.68
CA ILE A 92 5.49 -0.56 -26.16
C ILE A 92 4.45 -0.87 -25.10
N ALA A 93 3.88 -2.07 -25.11
CA ALA A 93 2.97 -2.50 -24.07
C ALA A 93 3.65 -2.41 -22.70
N ALA A 94 2.93 -1.89 -21.71
CA ALA A 94 3.43 -1.82 -20.35
C ALA A 94 3.70 -3.22 -19.80
N ASP A 95 4.81 -3.38 -19.08
CA ASP A 95 5.11 -4.62 -18.38
C ASP A 95 3.98 -4.99 -17.43
N LYS A 96 3.72 -6.28 -17.31
CA LYS A 96 2.71 -6.75 -16.35
C LYS A 96 3.11 -6.35 -14.94
N ALA A 97 2.22 -5.63 -14.27
CA ALA A 97 2.43 -5.26 -12.87
C ALA A 97 2.72 -6.49 -12.01
N SER A 98 3.69 -6.38 -11.11
CA SER A 98 3.91 -7.39 -10.08
C SER A 98 2.73 -7.38 -9.12
N LEU A 99 1.84 -8.36 -9.26
CA LEU A 99 0.69 -8.48 -8.39
C LEU A 99 1.09 -9.24 -7.12
N PHE A 100 0.87 -8.61 -5.98
CA PHE A 100 0.99 -9.24 -4.67
C PHE A 100 -0.36 -9.83 -4.30
N LYS A 101 -0.38 -11.15 -4.05
CA LYS A 101 -1.60 -11.83 -3.63
C LYS A 101 -1.67 -11.88 -2.11
N ILE A 102 -2.81 -11.49 -1.57
CA ILE A 102 -3.11 -11.69 -0.15
C ILE A 102 -3.20 -13.20 0.09
N ARG A 103 -2.53 -13.67 1.14
CA ARG A 103 -2.50 -15.08 1.53
C ARG A 103 -3.81 -15.47 2.20
N GLU A 104 -4.27 -16.66 1.92
CA GLU A 104 -5.38 -17.25 2.66
C GLU A 104 -4.94 -17.64 4.07
N THR A 105 -5.86 -17.51 5.01
CA THR A 105 -5.65 -17.87 6.42
C THR A 105 -6.03 -19.35 6.61
N GLY A 106 -5.13 -20.25 6.25
CA GLY A 106 -5.36 -21.71 6.39
C GLY A 106 -5.27 -22.21 7.83
N GLU A 107 -4.54 -21.51 8.69
CA GLU A 107 -4.33 -21.85 10.10
C GLU A 107 -4.23 -20.59 10.95
N SER A 108 -4.59 -20.70 12.24
CA SER A 108 -4.44 -19.60 13.18
C SER A 108 -2.97 -19.37 13.51
N LYS A 109 -2.48 -18.14 13.33
CA LYS A 109 -1.12 -17.72 13.62
C LYS A 109 -1.12 -16.44 14.42
N VAL A 110 -0.22 -16.34 15.39
CA VAL A 110 0.07 -15.10 16.10
C VAL A 110 1.46 -14.62 15.67
N LEU A 111 1.52 -13.42 15.13
CA LEU A 111 2.75 -12.76 14.72
C LEU A 111 3.06 -11.64 15.71
N LEU A 112 4.25 -11.63 16.24
CA LEU A 112 4.70 -10.64 17.22
C LEU A 112 5.95 -9.93 16.71
N ALA A 113 5.95 -8.60 16.81
CA ALA A 113 7.14 -7.77 16.65
C ALA A 113 7.37 -7.05 17.97
N PRO A 114 8.37 -7.46 18.78
CA PRO A 114 8.66 -6.80 20.05
C PRO A 114 9.03 -5.33 19.85
N TYR A 115 8.43 -4.46 20.66
CA TYR A 115 8.74 -3.04 20.66
C TYR A 115 8.57 -2.47 22.08
N ALA A 116 9.51 -1.64 22.50
CA ALA A 116 9.48 -1.03 23.85
C ALA A 116 8.50 0.16 23.87
N ALA A 117 7.22 -0.11 24.12
CA ALA A 117 6.18 0.90 24.24
C ALA A 117 5.12 0.48 25.27
N ALA A 118 4.43 1.48 25.83
CA ALA A 118 3.35 1.26 26.79
C ALA A 118 2.07 0.71 26.13
N GLN A 119 1.84 1.00 24.84
CA GLN A 119 0.68 0.57 24.09
C GLN A 119 1.04 -0.51 23.08
N VAL A 120 0.10 -1.39 22.80
CA VAL A 120 0.24 -2.48 21.82
C VAL A 120 -0.72 -2.24 20.65
N TYR A 121 -0.21 -2.31 19.44
CA TYR A 121 -1.07 -2.40 18.26
C TYR A 121 -1.43 -3.86 18.01
N MET A 122 -2.69 -4.13 17.76
CA MET A 122 -3.21 -5.45 17.43
C MET A 122 -4.12 -5.37 16.20
N ALA A 123 -4.01 -6.36 15.33
CA ALA A 123 -4.97 -6.58 14.25
C ALA A 123 -5.26 -8.07 14.13
N ALA A 124 -6.53 -8.41 13.99
CA ALA A 124 -6.97 -9.75 13.63
C ALA A 124 -7.39 -9.75 12.16
N ILE A 125 -6.80 -10.67 11.38
CA ILE A 125 -7.03 -10.76 9.94
C ILE A 125 -7.48 -12.17 9.61
N SER A 126 -8.57 -12.30 8.85
CA SER A 126 -9.03 -13.55 8.26
C SER A 126 -9.27 -13.36 6.77
N ASN A 127 -8.72 -14.25 5.98
CA ASN A 127 -8.96 -14.33 4.53
C ASN A 127 -9.12 -15.80 4.14
N ARG A 128 -10.31 -16.18 3.73
CA ARG A 128 -10.65 -17.53 3.29
C ARG A 128 -10.85 -17.63 1.78
N GLY A 129 -10.38 -16.63 1.03
CA GLY A 129 -10.50 -16.58 -0.41
C GLY A 129 -11.87 -16.10 -0.91
N GLU A 130 -12.72 -15.58 -0.02
CA GLU A 130 -14.01 -15.01 -0.41
C GLU A 130 -13.81 -13.81 -1.34
N LYS A 131 -14.66 -13.75 -2.35
CA LYS A 131 -14.74 -12.59 -3.24
C LYS A 131 -15.76 -11.60 -2.70
N PHE A 132 -15.61 -10.33 -3.10
CA PHE A 132 -16.60 -9.31 -2.81
C PHE A 132 -17.98 -9.73 -3.34
N ASP A 133 -18.98 -9.77 -2.45
CA ASP A 133 -20.38 -10.02 -2.78
C ASP A 133 -21.21 -8.78 -2.40
N PRO A 134 -21.79 -8.07 -3.41
CA PRO A 134 -22.60 -6.88 -3.15
C PRO A 134 -23.86 -7.16 -2.32
N ASN A 135 -24.35 -8.40 -2.29
CA ASN A 135 -25.52 -8.76 -1.50
C ASN A 135 -25.20 -8.90 -0.01
N ILE A 136 -23.98 -9.33 0.31
CA ILE A 136 -23.51 -9.47 1.69
C ILE A 136 -22.95 -8.16 2.23
N TYR A 137 -22.46 -7.28 1.36
CA TYR A 137 -21.79 -6.06 1.74
C TYR A 137 -22.58 -5.17 2.72
N PRO A 138 -23.88 -4.88 2.55
CA PRO A 138 -24.63 -4.07 3.50
C PRO A 138 -24.70 -4.70 4.90
N VAL A 139 -24.91 -6.03 4.95
CA VAL A 139 -24.97 -6.78 6.22
C VAL A 139 -23.59 -6.79 6.91
N ALA A 140 -22.54 -7.02 6.16
CA ALA A 140 -21.17 -6.98 6.67
C ALA A 140 -20.78 -5.60 7.20
N THR A 141 -21.18 -4.54 6.51
CA THR A 141 -20.96 -3.16 6.95
C THR A 141 -21.69 -2.89 8.27
N LEU A 142 -22.97 -3.24 8.36
CA LEU A 142 -23.75 -3.07 9.58
C LEU A 142 -23.18 -3.87 10.75
N TYR A 143 -22.76 -5.10 10.50
CA TYR A 143 -22.08 -5.92 11.50
C TYR A 143 -20.78 -5.28 11.99
N ASN A 144 -19.96 -4.78 11.08
CA ASN A 144 -18.69 -4.14 11.42
C ASN A 144 -18.91 -2.88 12.28
N GLU A 145 -19.90 -2.05 11.95
CA GLU A 145 -20.27 -0.88 12.75
C GLU A 145 -20.74 -1.29 14.15
N TYR A 146 -21.61 -2.28 14.25
CA TYR A 146 -22.08 -2.79 15.53
C TYR A 146 -20.97 -3.43 16.37
N PHE A 147 -20.10 -4.22 15.75
CA PHE A 147 -19.07 -4.97 16.46
C PHE A 147 -17.85 -4.13 16.83
N GLY A 148 -17.29 -3.34 15.89
CA GLY A 148 -16.03 -2.66 16.07
C GLY A 148 -15.90 -1.25 15.47
N GLY A 149 -16.93 -0.74 14.81
CA GLY A 149 -16.86 0.45 13.97
C GLY A 149 -16.97 1.81 14.66
N GLY A 150 -17.14 1.89 15.96
CA GLY A 150 -17.29 3.18 16.62
C GLY A 150 -17.38 3.12 18.13
N MET A 151 -17.58 4.27 18.77
CA MET A 151 -17.66 4.39 20.24
C MET A 151 -18.81 3.61 20.87
N ASN A 152 -19.85 3.30 20.10
CA ASN A 152 -21.00 2.49 20.55
C ASN A 152 -20.85 1.01 20.22
N SER A 153 -19.73 0.59 19.63
CA SER A 153 -19.49 -0.81 19.28
C SER A 153 -19.22 -1.69 20.49
N ILE A 154 -19.50 -2.98 20.38
CA ILE A 154 -19.24 -3.96 21.43
C ILE A 154 -17.76 -3.93 21.85
N VAL A 155 -16.85 -3.93 20.89
CA VAL A 155 -15.40 -3.94 21.16
C VAL A 155 -14.99 -2.70 21.94
N PHE A 156 -15.50 -1.52 21.56
CA PHE A 156 -15.15 -0.28 22.25
C PHE A 156 -15.67 -0.31 23.71
N GLN A 157 -16.93 -0.68 23.92
CA GLN A 157 -17.54 -0.73 25.24
C GLN A 157 -16.83 -1.74 26.15
N GLU A 158 -16.55 -2.94 25.65
CA GLU A 158 -15.92 -4.00 26.43
C GLU A 158 -14.43 -3.78 26.70
N LEU A 159 -13.67 -3.30 25.73
CA LEU A 159 -12.22 -3.16 25.90
C LEU A 159 -11.83 -1.82 26.49
N ARG A 160 -12.39 -0.74 25.98
CA ARG A 160 -12.00 0.60 26.39
C ARG A 160 -12.76 1.06 27.63
N GLU A 161 -14.10 1.05 27.59
CA GLU A 161 -14.91 1.60 28.67
C GLU A 161 -14.92 0.67 29.91
N ALA A 162 -15.12 -0.62 29.72
CA ALA A 162 -15.22 -1.55 30.84
C ALA A 162 -13.86 -1.97 31.43
N ARG A 163 -12.81 -2.04 30.58
CA ARG A 163 -11.49 -2.58 30.99
C ARG A 163 -10.35 -1.58 30.89
N GLY A 164 -10.54 -0.39 30.35
CA GLY A 164 -9.51 0.63 30.20
C GLY A 164 -8.35 0.22 29.29
N LEU A 165 -8.58 -0.66 28.33
CA LEU A 165 -7.55 -1.24 27.44
C LEU A 165 -7.48 -0.51 26.09
N GLY A 166 -7.73 0.77 25.99
CA GLY A 166 -7.68 1.47 24.73
C GLY A 166 -7.41 2.96 24.82
#